data_13fb4c2d872204600c5473b726c4aa1e
#
_entry.id   13fb4c2d872204600c5473b726c4aa1e
#
_cell.length_a   1.000
_cell.length_b   1.000
_cell.length_c   1.000
_cell.angle_alpha   90.00
_cell.angle_beta   90.00
_cell.angle_gamma   90.00
#
_symmetry.space_group_name_H-M   'P 1'
#
loop_
_entity.id
_entity.type
_entity.pdbx_description
1 polymer ?
#
loop_
_entity_poly.entity_id
_entity_poly.type
_entity_poly.pdbx_seq_one_letter_code
_entity_poly.pdbx_strand_id
1 'polypeptide(L)'
;MDIRAIQLAKAALHASFKILLEKSRVNRIDSILLAGAFGSQISPEHALIIGLVPDAQVSQIVASGNSAGAGAIIALLDVSSRKEISSLVRKVHKIETAVEPSFQKHFVEGSSFPNNSSTHPELFKFKEIPNVNFNQKRQRRYR
;
A
#
# COMPACT_ATOMS: atom_id res chain seq x y z
N MET A 1 3.11 13.42 17.64
CA MET A 1 2.66 12.71 16.43
C MET A 1 2.08 11.37 16.88
N ASP A 2 0.88 11.08 16.48
CA ASP A 2 0.19 9.88 16.98
C ASP A 2 0.52 8.68 16.08
N ILE A 3 1.38 7.78 16.58
CA ILE A 3 1.76 6.53 15.91
C ILE A 3 0.51 5.71 15.55
N ARG A 4 -0.54 5.82 16.37
CA ARG A 4 -1.80 5.12 16.14
C ARG A 4 -2.51 5.59 14.86
N ALA A 5 -2.44 6.89 14.56
CA ALA A 5 -3.01 7.42 13.31
C ALA A 5 -2.33 6.81 12.08
N ILE A 6 -1.00 6.65 12.12
CA ILE A 6 -0.23 5.99 11.06
C ILE A 6 -0.63 4.52 10.93
N GLN A 7 -0.78 3.82 12.07
CA GLN A 7 -1.22 2.42 12.06
C GLN A 7 -2.61 2.24 11.44
N LEU A 8 -3.55 3.12 11.76
CA LEU A 8 -4.90 3.06 11.21
C LEU A 8 -4.92 3.39 9.72
N ALA A 9 -4.16 4.40 9.30
CA ALA A 9 -4.05 4.76 7.88
C ALA A 9 -3.46 3.61 7.04
N LYS A 10 -2.36 3.00 7.51
CA LYS A 10 -1.78 1.86 6.81
C LYS A 10 -2.71 0.64 6.80
N ALA A 11 -3.45 0.40 7.89
CA ALA A 11 -4.41 -0.69 7.97
C ALA A 11 -5.53 -0.55 6.94
N ALA A 12 -6.02 0.68 6.75
CA ALA A 12 -7.03 0.97 5.73
C ALA A 12 -6.49 0.72 4.31
N LEU A 13 -5.25 1.15 4.03
CA LEU A 13 -4.58 0.87 2.75
C LEU A 13 -4.38 -0.62 2.54
N HIS A 14 -3.90 -1.34 3.56
CA HIS A 14 -3.73 -2.79 3.50
C HIS A 14 -5.04 -3.52 3.17
N ALA A 15 -6.13 -3.18 3.86
CA ALA A 15 -7.45 -3.75 3.59
C ALA A 15 -7.90 -3.48 2.15
N SER A 16 -7.71 -2.24 1.68
CA SER A 16 -8.06 -1.86 0.31
C SER A 16 -7.27 -2.64 -0.74
N PHE A 17 -5.96 -2.82 -0.54
CA PHE A 17 -5.13 -3.64 -1.43
C PHE A 17 -5.58 -5.10 -1.46
N LYS A 18 -5.84 -5.69 -0.30
CA LYS A 18 -6.30 -7.09 -0.22
C LYS A 18 -7.61 -7.29 -0.98
N ILE A 19 -8.58 -6.43 -0.75
CA ILE A 19 -9.88 -6.47 -1.44
C ILE A 19 -9.70 -6.31 -2.95
N LEU A 20 -8.84 -5.35 -3.37
CA LEU A 20 -8.58 -5.12 -4.78
C LEU A 20 -7.98 -6.37 -5.45
N LEU A 21 -6.99 -7.01 -4.83
CA LEU A 21 -6.38 -8.24 -5.35
C LEU A 21 -7.38 -9.38 -5.41
N GLU A 22 -8.21 -9.58 -4.38
CA GLU A 22 -9.27 -10.60 -4.36
C GLU A 22 -10.28 -10.38 -5.51
N LYS A 23 -10.77 -9.15 -5.67
CA LYS A 23 -11.75 -8.80 -6.72
C LYS A 23 -11.16 -8.92 -8.13
N SER A 24 -9.92 -8.55 -8.29
CA SER A 24 -9.21 -8.62 -9.59
C SER A 24 -8.73 -10.03 -9.92
N ARG A 25 -8.76 -10.97 -8.98
CA ARG A 25 -8.23 -12.33 -9.11
C ARG A 25 -6.76 -12.36 -9.54
N VAL A 26 -6.00 -11.36 -9.08
CA VAL A 26 -4.57 -11.21 -9.40
C VAL A 26 -3.76 -11.81 -8.26
N ASN A 27 -2.88 -12.74 -8.58
CA ASN A 27 -2.03 -13.41 -7.60
C ASN A 27 -0.60 -12.84 -7.52
N ARG A 28 -0.24 -11.99 -8.47
CA ARG A 28 1.10 -11.40 -8.55
C ARG A 28 1.01 -9.92 -8.92
N ILE A 29 1.85 -9.12 -8.28
CA ILE A 29 2.04 -7.71 -8.58
C ILE A 29 3.38 -7.56 -9.30
N ASP A 30 3.37 -6.96 -10.49
CA ASP A 30 4.59 -6.71 -11.26
C ASP A 30 5.23 -5.37 -10.90
N SER A 31 4.42 -4.36 -10.56
CA SER A 31 4.91 -3.06 -10.11
C SER A 31 3.91 -2.35 -9.20
N ILE A 32 4.43 -1.51 -8.30
CA ILE A 32 3.68 -0.65 -7.41
C ILE A 32 4.11 0.79 -7.67
N LEU A 33 3.19 1.64 -8.13
CA LEU A 33 3.46 3.04 -8.40
C LEU A 33 2.92 3.91 -7.26
N LEU A 34 3.81 4.58 -6.54
CA LEU A 34 3.46 5.53 -5.50
C LEU A 34 3.28 6.92 -6.13
N ALA A 35 2.04 7.27 -6.43
CA ALA A 35 1.71 8.52 -7.11
C ALA A 35 1.17 9.59 -6.15
N GLY A 36 1.24 10.86 -6.58
CA GLY A 36 0.75 12.01 -5.84
C GLY A 36 1.78 12.61 -4.88
N ALA A 37 1.42 13.73 -4.24
CA ALA A 37 2.32 14.48 -3.36
C ALA A 37 2.86 13.64 -2.20
N PHE A 38 2.01 12.83 -1.57
CA PHE A 38 2.40 11.92 -0.49
C PHE A 38 3.27 10.78 -1.00
N GLY A 39 2.86 10.11 -2.07
CA GLY A 39 3.57 8.96 -2.65
C GLY A 39 4.97 9.31 -3.16
N SER A 40 5.18 10.55 -3.63
CA SER A 40 6.50 11.02 -4.08
C SER A 40 7.49 11.30 -2.94
N GLN A 41 7.01 11.45 -1.70
CA GLN A 41 7.83 11.74 -0.52
C GLN A 41 8.18 10.49 0.29
N ILE A 42 7.50 9.37 0.05
CA ILE A 42 7.75 8.13 0.78
C ILE A 42 8.83 7.32 0.07
N SER A 43 9.86 6.93 0.83
CA SER A 43 10.83 5.95 0.35
C SER A 43 10.15 4.60 0.14
N PRO A 44 10.35 3.94 -1.02
CA PRO A 44 9.87 2.58 -1.29
C PRO A 44 10.24 1.57 -0.20
N GLU A 45 11.48 1.64 0.29
CA GLU A 45 11.95 0.78 1.38
C GLU A 45 11.14 0.98 2.67
N HIS A 46 10.92 2.24 3.08
CA HIS A 46 10.16 2.53 4.28
C HIS A 46 8.69 2.15 4.11
N ALA A 47 8.10 2.35 2.92
CA ALA A 47 6.75 1.92 2.64
C ALA A 47 6.58 0.41 2.81
N LEU A 48 7.56 -0.38 2.35
CA LEU A 48 7.59 -1.83 2.51
C LEU A 48 7.77 -2.24 3.97
N ILE A 49 8.75 -1.65 4.69
CA ILE A 49 9.08 -1.97 6.08
C ILE A 49 7.87 -1.74 7.01
N ILE A 50 7.14 -0.66 6.84
CA ILE A 50 5.96 -0.38 7.67
C ILE A 50 4.71 -1.14 7.22
N GLY A 51 4.75 -1.82 6.07
CA GLY A 51 3.60 -2.51 5.49
C GLY A 51 2.53 -1.56 4.94
N LEU A 52 2.95 -0.43 4.38
CA LEU A 52 2.07 0.53 3.71
C LEU A 52 1.64 0.03 2.32
N VAL A 53 2.47 -0.80 1.71
CA VAL A 53 2.27 -1.43 0.41
C VAL A 53 2.27 -2.96 0.56
N PRO A 54 1.71 -3.70 -0.41
CA PRO A 54 1.84 -5.15 -0.47
C PRO A 54 3.31 -5.59 -0.48
N ASP A 55 3.57 -6.82 0.00
CA ASP A 55 4.90 -7.40 -0.05
C ASP A 55 5.35 -7.59 -1.50
N ALA A 56 6.47 -6.97 -1.85
CA ALA A 56 7.06 -6.95 -3.19
C ALA A 56 8.56 -6.69 -3.09
N GLN A 57 9.29 -6.96 -4.16
CA GLN A 57 10.68 -6.54 -4.24
C GLN A 57 10.77 -5.01 -4.27
N VAL A 58 11.74 -4.43 -3.55
CA VAL A 58 11.91 -2.96 -3.48
C VAL A 58 12.05 -2.34 -4.88
N SER A 59 12.69 -3.04 -5.81
CA SER A 59 12.84 -2.63 -7.21
C SER A 59 11.52 -2.51 -7.99
N GLN A 60 10.46 -3.15 -7.51
CA GLN A 60 9.12 -3.09 -8.10
C GLN A 60 8.29 -1.91 -7.57
N ILE A 61 8.79 -1.20 -6.55
CA ILE A 61 8.09 -0.07 -5.92
C ILE A 61 8.73 1.22 -6.41
N VAL A 62 7.99 2.01 -7.17
CA VAL A 62 8.49 3.22 -7.84
C VAL A 62 7.69 4.44 -7.42
N ALA A 63 8.38 5.50 -7.00
CA ALA A 63 7.76 6.80 -6.78
C ALA A 63 7.50 7.48 -8.13
N SER A 64 6.22 7.69 -8.47
CA SER A 64 5.77 8.22 -9.76
C SER A 64 5.52 9.75 -9.76
N GLY A 65 5.80 10.42 -8.66
CA GLY A 65 5.62 11.87 -8.55
C GLY A 65 4.17 12.34 -8.74
N ASN A 66 4.00 13.54 -9.28
CA ASN A 66 2.68 14.14 -9.52
C ASN A 66 2.05 13.63 -10.83
N SER A 67 1.62 12.38 -10.85
CA SER A 67 0.99 11.76 -12.02
C SER A 67 -0.29 12.47 -12.46
N ALA A 68 -1.06 13.02 -11.52
CA ALA A 68 -2.27 13.78 -11.83
C ALA A 68 -1.94 15.07 -12.60
N GLY A 69 -0.91 15.81 -12.16
CA GLY A 69 -0.41 17.00 -12.85
C GLY A 69 0.13 16.67 -14.25
N ALA A 70 0.91 15.58 -14.38
CA ALA A 70 1.40 15.12 -15.68
C ALA A 70 0.23 14.77 -16.62
N GLY A 71 -0.79 14.05 -16.14
CA GLY A 71 -1.99 13.75 -16.93
C GLY A 71 -2.77 15.01 -17.36
N ALA A 72 -2.87 16.01 -16.49
CA ALA A 72 -3.50 17.29 -16.82
C ALA A 72 -2.74 18.05 -17.91
N ILE A 73 -1.41 18.06 -17.87
CA ILE A 73 -0.56 18.67 -18.89
C ILE A 73 -0.75 17.95 -20.24
N ILE A 74 -0.75 16.61 -20.26
CA ILE A 74 -1.00 15.84 -21.47
C ILE A 74 -2.38 16.18 -22.06
N ALA A 75 -3.41 16.19 -21.22
CA ALA A 75 -4.77 16.55 -21.65
C ALA A 75 -4.88 18.00 -22.18
N LEU A 76 -4.04 18.91 -21.67
CA LEU A 76 -4.00 20.30 -22.16
C LEU A 76 -3.35 20.40 -23.53
N LEU A 77 -2.22 19.72 -23.74
CA LEU A 77 -1.37 19.86 -24.91
C LEU A 77 -1.81 18.97 -26.09
N ASP A 78 -2.49 17.85 -25.82
CA ASP A 78 -2.89 16.89 -26.85
C ASP A 78 -4.39 16.58 -26.82
N VAL A 79 -5.07 16.98 -27.93
CA VAL A 79 -6.51 16.75 -28.11
C VAL A 79 -6.85 15.26 -28.25
N SER A 80 -5.95 14.47 -28.83
CA SER A 80 -6.17 13.02 -29.00
C SER A 80 -6.20 12.30 -27.66
N SER A 81 -5.30 12.66 -26.75
CA SER A 81 -5.24 12.13 -25.39
C SER A 81 -6.51 12.38 -24.57
N ARG A 82 -7.23 13.48 -24.83
CA ARG A 82 -8.53 13.73 -24.14
C ARG A 82 -9.56 12.66 -24.47
N LYS A 83 -9.61 12.19 -25.72
CA LYS A 83 -10.52 11.11 -26.15
C LYS A 83 -10.11 9.78 -25.50
N GLU A 84 -8.82 9.51 -25.45
CA GLU A 84 -8.27 8.30 -24.81
C GLU A 84 -8.58 8.29 -23.31
N ILE A 85 -8.31 9.38 -22.59
CA ILE A 85 -8.65 9.57 -21.17
C ILE A 85 -10.13 9.33 -20.94
N SER A 86 -11.01 9.94 -21.75
CA SER A 86 -12.45 9.76 -21.63
C SER A 86 -12.90 8.32 -21.86
N SER A 87 -12.26 7.61 -22.77
CA SER A 87 -12.51 6.19 -23.02
C SER A 87 -12.03 5.32 -21.86
N LEU A 88 -10.85 5.63 -21.31
CA LEU A 88 -10.26 4.89 -20.20
C LEU A 88 -11.10 5.02 -18.92
N VAL A 89 -11.51 6.24 -18.58
CA VAL A 89 -12.32 6.51 -17.37
C VAL A 89 -13.64 5.73 -17.38
N ARG A 90 -14.25 5.51 -18.56
CA ARG A 90 -15.48 4.69 -18.67
C ARG A 90 -15.25 3.20 -18.39
N LYS A 91 -14.01 2.72 -18.46
CA LYS A 91 -13.64 1.33 -18.19
C LYS A 91 -13.21 1.10 -16.73
N VAL A 92 -13.03 2.18 -15.96
CA VAL A 92 -12.63 2.08 -14.55
C VAL A 92 -13.78 1.59 -13.70
N HIS A 93 -13.56 0.53 -12.96
CA HIS A 93 -14.49 0.01 -11.97
C HIS A 93 -14.11 0.51 -10.58
N LYS A 94 -15.01 1.25 -9.94
CA LYS A 94 -14.84 1.69 -8.56
C LYS A 94 -15.24 0.58 -7.60
N ILE A 95 -14.39 0.29 -6.62
CA ILE A 95 -14.68 -0.63 -5.53
C ILE A 95 -14.81 0.17 -4.24
N GLU A 96 -15.96 0.10 -3.60
CA GLU A 96 -16.21 0.72 -2.28
C GLU A 96 -15.68 -0.20 -1.18
N THR A 97 -14.38 -0.13 -0.92
CA THR A 97 -13.69 -1.08 -0.05
C THR A 97 -14.23 -1.10 1.38
N ALA A 98 -14.69 0.04 1.90
CA ALA A 98 -15.20 0.17 3.27
C ALA A 98 -16.48 -0.64 3.56
N VAL A 99 -17.28 -0.95 2.53
CA VAL A 99 -18.52 -1.74 2.67
C VAL A 99 -18.34 -3.21 2.31
N GLU A 100 -17.14 -3.61 1.90
CA GLU A 100 -16.85 -5.00 1.58
C GLU A 100 -16.82 -5.86 2.84
N PRO A 101 -17.43 -7.06 2.84
CA PRO A 101 -17.51 -7.92 4.03
C PRO A 101 -16.15 -8.31 4.61
N SER A 102 -15.11 -8.44 3.76
CA SER A 102 -13.74 -8.77 4.17
C SER A 102 -12.94 -7.58 4.71
N PHE A 103 -13.46 -6.34 4.60
CA PHE A 103 -12.72 -5.14 5.00
C PHE A 103 -12.24 -5.19 6.44
N GLN A 104 -13.14 -5.49 7.39
CA GLN A 104 -12.79 -5.50 8.81
C GLN A 104 -11.71 -6.53 9.14
N LYS A 105 -11.77 -7.70 8.52
CA LYS A 105 -10.75 -8.74 8.68
C LYS A 105 -9.38 -8.22 8.23
N HIS A 106 -9.27 -7.71 7.01
CA HIS A 106 -8.02 -7.20 6.45
C HIS A 106 -7.52 -5.94 7.17
N PHE A 107 -8.42 -5.11 7.68
CA PHE A 107 -8.07 -3.95 8.48
C PHE A 107 -7.38 -4.34 9.79
N VAL A 108 -7.91 -5.34 10.49
CA VAL A 108 -7.30 -5.87 11.72
C VAL A 108 -5.94 -6.50 11.43
N GLU A 109 -5.83 -7.31 10.37
CA GLU A 109 -4.58 -7.89 9.91
C GLU A 109 -3.54 -6.81 9.60
N GLY A 110 -3.94 -5.75 8.89
CA GLY A 110 -3.10 -4.61 8.52
C GLY A 110 -2.71 -3.70 9.69
N SER A 111 -3.31 -3.81 10.86
CA SER A 111 -2.98 -2.94 12.01
C SER A 111 -1.61 -3.25 12.62
N SER A 112 -1.09 -4.45 12.42
CA SER A 112 0.24 -4.84 12.89
C SER A 112 1.32 -4.50 11.86
N PHE A 113 2.53 -4.19 12.31
CA PHE A 113 3.68 -4.11 11.40
C PHE A 113 4.06 -5.49 10.88
N PRO A 114 4.65 -5.59 9.67
CA PRO A 114 5.19 -6.82 9.15
C PRO A 114 6.17 -7.45 10.16
N ASN A 115 5.89 -8.68 10.59
CA ASN A 115 6.67 -9.37 11.62
C ASN A 115 6.87 -10.86 11.33
N ASN A 116 6.44 -11.32 10.15
CA ASN A 116 6.46 -12.73 9.79
C ASN A 116 6.93 -12.91 8.34
N SER A 117 8.00 -13.70 8.16
CA SER A 117 8.59 -14.00 6.86
C SER A 117 7.67 -14.84 5.95
N SER A 118 6.72 -15.59 6.52
CA SER A 118 5.76 -16.34 5.70
C SER A 118 4.72 -15.44 5.01
N THR A 119 4.40 -14.30 5.61
CA THR A 119 3.44 -13.33 5.06
C THR A 119 4.10 -12.19 4.28
N HIS A 120 5.38 -11.94 4.54
CA HIS A 120 6.17 -10.89 3.90
C HIS A 120 7.55 -11.41 3.47
N PRO A 121 7.61 -12.43 2.58
CA PRO A 121 8.88 -13.04 2.20
C PRO A 121 9.85 -12.09 1.51
N GLU A 122 9.37 -11.16 0.68
CA GLU A 122 10.25 -10.23 -0.03
C GLU A 122 10.86 -9.20 0.91
N LEU A 123 10.10 -8.69 1.88
CA LEU A 123 10.60 -7.80 2.91
C LEU A 123 11.72 -8.46 3.74
N PHE A 124 11.52 -9.71 4.18
CA PHE A 124 12.50 -10.41 5.01
C PHE A 124 13.73 -10.90 4.24
N LYS A 125 13.65 -11.03 2.91
CA LYS A 125 14.83 -11.19 2.05
C LYS A 125 15.63 -9.89 1.93
N PHE A 126 14.91 -8.75 1.87
CA PHE A 126 15.53 -7.45 1.68
C PHE A 126 16.20 -6.93 2.96
N LYS A 127 15.57 -7.11 4.12
CA LYS A 127 16.07 -6.57 5.39
C LYS A 127 15.77 -7.48 6.57
N GLU A 128 16.77 -7.64 7.43
CA GLU A 128 16.59 -8.30 8.72
C GLU A 128 15.75 -7.39 9.62
N ILE A 129 14.54 -7.88 9.99
CA ILE A 129 13.63 -7.18 10.87
C ILE A 129 13.77 -7.75 12.28
N PRO A 130 14.06 -6.91 13.29
CA PRO A 130 14.20 -7.37 14.67
C PRO A 130 12.94 -8.07 15.16
N ASN A 131 13.07 -9.28 15.66
CA ASN A 131 11.97 -10.00 16.28
C ASN A 131 11.70 -9.41 17.67
N VAL A 132 10.69 -8.54 17.78
CA VAL A 132 10.33 -7.91 19.04
C VAL A 132 9.37 -8.81 19.81
N ASN A 133 9.91 -9.56 20.77
CA ASN A 133 9.13 -10.39 21.69
C ASN A 133 8.39 -9.49 22.71
N PHE A 134 7.14 -9.14 22.43
CA PHE A 134 6.32 -8.28 23.29
C PHE A 134 6.07 -8.85 24.69
N ASN A 135 6.19 -10.17 24.87
CA ASN A 135 5.98 -10.84 26.16
C ASN A 135 7.07 -10.54 27.21
N GLN A 136 8.29 -10.19 26.80
CA GLN A 136 9.36 -9.85 27.76
C GLN A 136 9.21 -8.43 28.36
N LYS A 137 8.51 -7.51 27.71
CA LYS A 137 8.30 -6.15 28.25
C LYS A 137 7.23 -6.07 29.34
N ARG A 138 6.28 -7.00 29.38
CA ARG A 138 5.26 -7.03 30.44
C ARG A 138 5.85 -7.44 31.80
N GLN A 139 6.81 -8.35 31.82
CA GLN A 139 7.44 -8.80 33.08
C GLN A 139 8.39 -7.78 33.72
N ARG A 140 8.94 -6.81 32.96
CA ARG A 140 9.81 -5.74 33.51
C ARG A 140 9.08 -4.54 34.09
N ARG A 141 7.76 -4.42 33.92
CA ARG A 141 6.95 -3.32 34.47
C ARG A 141 6.36 -3.61 35.88
N TYR A 142 6.52 -4.82 36.37
CA TYR A 142 6.01 -5.27 37.67
C TYR A 142 7.12 -5.74 38.63
N ARG A 143 8.36 -5.24 38.43
CA ARG A 143 9.44 -5.39 39.42
C ARG A 143 9.92 -4.05 39.91
#